data_56df785decc0d4d2ac32666f113a0612
#
_entry.id   56df785decc0d4d2ac32666f113a0612
#
_cell.length_a   1.000
_cell.length_b   1.000
_cell.length_c   1.000
_cell.angle_alpha   90.00
_cell.angle_beta   90.00
_cell.angle_gamma   90.00
#
_symmetry.space_group_name_H-M   'P 1'
#
loop_
_entity.id
_entity.type
_entity.pdbx_description
1 polymer ?
#
loop_
_entity_poly.entity_id
_entity_poly.type
_entity_poly.pdbx_seq_one_letter_code
_entity_poly.pdbx_strand_id
1 'polypeptide(L)'
;NLICMQGPFSEEMNIAMLHQFDCKYLVTKETGKAGGFEEKLHAAKAAGATLVLVGRPPEQKGYSYDEVLEMMRIRFHLAAASVLEVQPTQAKRKVTLVGIGIGTPEGMTVEAAQVIEKADLLVGADRMLAAAADKHKPTFSAYEPRKIGDYLELHPEYQRIVVLLSGDIGFYSGAKRLYEELEQRDFEVDALCGI
;
A
#
# COMPACT_ATOMS: atom_id res chain seq x y z
N ASN A 1 -33.47 -12.29 8.19
CA ASN A 1 -32.13 -12.91 8.33
C ASN A 1 -31.08 -11.93 7.77
N LEU A 2 -29.96 -11.76 8.47
CA LEU A 2 -28.82 -10.98 8.02
C LEU A 2 -27.66 -11.93 7.67
N ILE A 3 -27.08 -11.76 6.49
CA ILE A 3 -25.91 -12.51 6.04
C ILE A 3 -24.82 -11.50 5.75
N CYS A 4 -23.72 -11.57 6.48
CA CYS A 4 -22.56 -10.68 6.30
C CYS A 4 -21.44 -11.46 5.63
N MET A 5 -21.11 -11.10 4.39
CA MET A 5 -20.05 -11.71 3.61
C MET A 5 -19.24 -10.62 2.90
N GLN A 6 -17.96 -10.87 2.69
CA GLN A 6 -17.08 -9.94 1.99
C GLN A 6 -16.95 -10.36 0.52
N GLY A 7 -17.34 -9.46 -0.39
CA GLY A 7 -17.15 -9.64 -1.84
C GLY A 7 -15.82 -9.05 -2.34
N PRO A 8 -15.65 -8.93 -3.67
CA PRO A 8 -16.62 -9.18 -4.71
C PRO A 8 -16.88 -10.69 -4.94
N PHE A 9 -18.10 -11.05 -5.36
CA PHE A 9 -18.49 -12.43 -5.68
C PHE A 9 -18.57 -12.63 -7.18
N SER A 10 -18.36 -13.86 -7.65
CA SER A 10 -18.60 -14.23 -9.05
C SER A 10 -20.09 -14.13 -9.42
N GLU A 11 -20.38 -14.14 -10.72
CA GLU A 11 -21.76 -14.14 -11.21
C GLU A 11 -22.55 -15.35 -10.67
N GLU A 12 -21.97 -16.56 -10.71
CA GLU A 12 -22.59 -17.79 -10.24
C GLU A 12 -22.93 -17.71 -8.75
N MET A 13 -22.03 -17.18 -7.94
CA MET A 13 -22.27 -17.04 -6.50
C MET A 13 -23.37 -16.03 -6.22
N ASN A 14 -23.41 -14.92 -6.95
CA ASN A 14 -24.51 -13.96 -6.84
C ASN A 14 -25.86 -14.58 -7.26
N ILE A 15 -25.90 -15.33 -8.35
CA ILE A 15 -27.11 -16.05 -8.80
C ILE A 15 -27.58 -17.05 -7.73
N ALA A 16 -26.65 -17.86 -7.20
CA ALA A 16 -26.98 -18.85 -6.18
C ALA A 16 -27.59 -18.20 -4.93
N MET A 17 -27.03 -17.08 -4.46
CA MET A 17 -27.57 -16.33 -3.31
C MET A 17 -28.97 -15.76 -3.60
N LEU A 18 -29.17 -15.14 -4.78
CA LEU A 18 -30.45 -14.56 -5.16
C LEU A 18 -31.56 -15.63 -5.19
N HIS A 19 -31.28 -16.82 -5.71
CA HIS A 19 -32.22 -17.94 -5.73
C HIS A 19 -32.43 -18.55 -4.33
N GLN A 20 -31.33 -18.77 -3.57
CA GLN A 20 -31.42 -19.42 -2.26
C GLN A 20 -32.32 -18.65 -1.28
N PHE A 21 -32.30 -17.30 -1.38
CA PHE A 21 -33.04 -16.43 -0.48
C PHE A 21 -34.31 -15.82 -1.13
N ASP A 22 -34.70 -16.27 -2.30
CA ASP A 22 -35.84 -15.74 -3.09
C ASP A 22 -35.79 -14.19 -3.18
N CYS A 23 -34.61 -13.63 -3.48
CA CYS A 23 -34.40 -12.19 -3.51
C CYS A 23 -35.12 -11.56 -4.71
N LYS A 24 -36.03 -10.64 -4.46
CA LYS A 24 -36.74 -9.90 -5.50
C LYS A 24 -35.98 -8.64 -5.96
N TYR A 25 -35.11 -8.15 -5.13
CA TYR A 25 -34.34 -6.94 -5.39
C TYR A 25 -32.87 -7.14 -5.06
N LEU A 26 -31.99 -6.66 -5.95
CA LEU A 26 -30.56 -6.52 -5.69
C LEU A 26 -30.21 -5.05 -5.68
N VAL A 27 -29.85 -4.52 -4.51
CA VAL A 27 -29.43 -3.13 -4.37
C VAL A 27 -27.92 -3.04 -4.44
N THR A 28 -27.40 -2.25 -5.35
CA THR A 28 -25.96 -2.04 -5.49
C THR A 28 -25.64 -0.60 -5.90
N LYS A 29 -24.43 -0.16 -5.62
CA LYS A 29 -23.91 1.12 -6.12
C LYS A 29 -23.04 0.91 -7.36
N GLU A 30 -22.93 1.93 -8.18
CA GLU A 30 -22.08 1.94 -9.37
C GLU A 30 -20.60 1.99 -8.97
N THR A 31 -19.97 0.82 -8.81
CA THR A 31 -18.58 0.69 -8.28
C THR A 31 -17.54 0.38 -9.35
N GLY A 32 -17.92 0.26 -10.62
CA GLY A 32 -17.02 -0.16 -11.69
C GLY A 32 -16.56 -1.62 -11.58
N LYS A 33 -15.55 -2.00 -12.37
CA LYS A 33 -15.05 -3.39 -12.46
C LYS A 33 -14.52 -3.93 -11.13
N ALA A 34 -13.76 -3.15 -10.40
CA ALA A 34 -13.18 -3.55 -9.11
C ALA A 34 -14.24 -3.90 -8.03
N GLY A 35 -15.46 -3.42 -8.16
CA GLY A 35 -16.56 -3.69 -7.22
C GLY A 35 -17.49 -4.84 -7.61
N GLY A 36 -17.19 -5.58 -8.67
CA GLY A 36 -18.01 -6.67 -9.15
C GLY A 36 -19.40 -6.20 -9.64
N PHE A 37 -19.47 -5.06 -10.31
CA PHE A 37 -20.74 -4.49 -10.75
C PHE A 37 -21.34 -5.29 -11.91
N GLU A 38 -20.53 -5.71 -12.89
CA GLU A 38 -20.98 -6.46 -14.06
C GLU A 38 -21.54 -7.83 -13.63
N GLU A 39 -20.87 -8.52 -12.72
CA GLU A 39 -21.28 -9.81 -12.18
C GLU A 39 -22.63 -9.70 -11.45
N LYS A 40 -22.86 -8.61 -10.71
CA LYS A 40 -24.15 -8.35 -10.04
C LYS A 40 -25.26 -8.02 -11.02
N LEU A 41 -24.96 -7.26 -12.07
CA LEU A 41 -25.93 -6.94 -13.14
C LEU A 41 -26.39 -8.19 -13.87
N HIS A 42 -25.45 -9.04 -14.29
CA HIS A 42 -25.75 -10.30 -14.98
C HIS A 42 -26.51 -11.26 -14.06
N ALA A 43 -26.10 -11.39 -12.80
CA ALA A 43 -26.76 -12.24 -11.83
C ALA A 43 -28.19 -11.80 -11.54
N ALA A 44 -28.44 -10.49 -11.37
CA ALA A 44 -29.82 -10.00 -11.18
C ALA A 44 -30.71 -10.33 -12.38
N LYS A 45 -30.20 -10.14 -13.60
CA LYS A 45 -30.92 -10.49 -14.84
C LYS A 45 -31.21 -11.99 -14.95
N ALA A 46 -30.21 -12.84 -14.67
CA ALA A 46 -30.33 -14.29 -14.73
C ALA A 46 -31.30 -14.84 -13.67
N ALA A 47 -31.29 -14.28 -12.47
CA ALA A 47 -32.16 -14.67 -11.36
C ALA A 47 -33.57 -14.03 -11.42
N GLY A 48 -33.85 -13.16 -12.40
CA GLY A 48 -35.12 -12.44 -12.49
C GLY A 48 -35.35 -11.42 -11.37
N ALA A 49 -34.29 -10.99 -10.69
CA ALA A 49 -34.35 -9.99 -9.64
C ALA A 49 -34.29 -8.55 -10.22
N THR A 50 -35.02 -7.63 -9.59
CA THR A 50 -34.94 -6.20 -9.96
C THR A 50 -33.67 -5.59 -9.42
N LEU A 51 -32.82 -5.06 -10.33
CA LEU A 51 -31.62 -4.33 -9.93
C LEU A 51 -31.99 -2.88 -9.54
N VAL A 52 -31.67 -2.50 -8.33
CA VAL A 52 -31.76 -1.11 -7.84
C VAL A 52 -30.37 -0.53 -7.77
N LEU A 53 -30.06 0.38 -8.70
CA LEU A 53 -28.76 1.03 -8.78
C LEU A 53 -28.77 2.35 -8.00
N VAL A 54 -27.90 2.43 -7.01
CA VAL A 54 -27.60 3.69 -6.33
C VAL A 54 -26.49 4.39 -7.11
N GLY A 55 -26.89 5.39 -7.90
CA GLY A 55 -25.96 6.20 -8.67
C GLY A 55 -25.06 7.08 -7.79
N ARG A 56 -24.00 7.57 -8.36
CA ARG A 56 -23.15 8.58 -7.70
C ARG A 56 -23.93 9.90 -7.59
N PRO A 57 -23.80 10.60 -6.47
CA PRO A 57 -24.28 11.98 -6.42
C PRO A 57 -23.66 12.77 -7.59
N PRO A 58 -24.38 13.77 -8.14
CA PRO A 58 -23.76 14.66 -9.13
C PRO A 58 -22.49 15.24 -8.54
N GLU A 59 -21.39 15.11 -9.29
CA GLU A 59 -20.09 15.65 -8.87
C GLU A 59 -20.27 17.17 -8.67
N GLN A 60 -20.11 17.61 -7.43
CA GLN A 60 -19.96 19.03 -7.17
C GLN A 60 -18.63 19.44 -7.81
N LYS A 61 -18.62 20.59 -8.49
CA LYS A 61 -17.39 21.17 -9.00
C LYS A 61 -16.41 21.33 -7.83
N GLY A 62 -15.48 20.43 -7.74
CA GLY A 62 -14.35 20.50 -6.82
C GLY A 62 -13.19 21.26 -7.45
N TYR A 63 -12.18 21.50 -6.67
CA TYR A 63 -10.92 22.07 -7.13
C TYR A 63 -9.94 20.91 -7.41
N SER A 64 -9.11 21.07 -8.43
CA SER A 64 -7.99 20.17 -8.67
C SER A 64 -6.95 20.27 -7.54
N TYR A 65 -6.07 19.29 -7.45
CA TYR A 65 -5.00 19.31 -6.45
C TYR A 65 -4.16 20.60 -6.53
N ASP A 66 -3.80 21.02 -7.74
CA ASP A 66 -2.99 22.23 -7.94
C ASP A 66 -3.75 23.51 -7.57
N GLU A 67 -5.05 23.58 -7.88
CA GLU A 67 -5.89 24.71 -7.46
C GLU A 67 -6.01 24.78 -5.93
N VAL A 68 -6.16 23.64 -5.24
CA VAL A 68 -6.18 23.59 -3.77
C VAL A 68 -4.85 24.06 -3.19
N LEU A 69 -3.73 23.59 -3.74
CA LEU A 69 -2.40 24.04 -3.30
C LEU A 69 -2.24 25.54 -3.45
N GLU A 70 -2.64 26.10 -4.60
CA GLU A 70 -2.53 27.53 -4.84
C GLU A 70 -3.43 28.35 -3.91
N MET A 71 -4.67 27.91 -3.69
CA MET A 71 -5.55 28.53 -2.70
C MET A 71 -4.97 28.49 -1.28
N MET A 72 -4.34 27.38 -0.89
CA MET A 72 -3.66 27.28 0.40
C MET A 72 -2.48 28.24 0.51
N ARG A 73 -1.66 28.35 -0.56
CA ARG A 73 -0.55 29.30 -0.62
C ARG A 73 -1.02 30.73 -0.40
N ILE A 74 -2.07 31.14 -1.14
CA ILE A 74 -2.63 32.49 -1.04
C ILE A 74 -3.23 32.71 0.36
N ARG A 75 -4.05 31.79 0.86
CA ARG A 75 -4.78 31.95 2.11
C ARG A 75 -3.88 31.98 3.34
N PHE A 76 -2.80 31.20 3.33
CA PHE A 76 -1.88 31.08 4.47
C PHE A 76 -0.57 31.86 4.26
N HIS A 77 -0.50 32.69 3.20
CA HIS A 77 0.71 33.45 2.85
C HIS A 77 1.98 32.59 2.79
N LEU A 78 1.82 31.33 2.35
CA LEU A 78 2.96 30.47 2.18
C LEU A 78 3.77 30.99 1.01
N ALA A 79 5.04 31.32 1.24
CA ALA A 79 5.95 31.62 0.17
C ALA A 79 5.85 30.53 -0.89
N ALA A 80 5.82 30.91 -2.18
CA ALA A 80 6.02 29.94 -3.23
C ALA A 80 7.24 29.13 -2.79
N ALA A 81 7.07 27.82 -2.64
CA ALA A 81 8.22 26.98 -2.47
C ALA A 81 9.08 27.26 -3.70
N SER A 82 10.02 28.21 -3.58
CA SER A 82 11.18 28.15 -4.43
C SER A 82 11.55 26.69 -4.35
N VAL A 83 11.69 26.03 -5.49
CA VAL A 83 12.49 24.83 -5.54
C VAL A 83 13.74 25.24 -4.79
N LEU A 84 13.73 24.96 -3.48
CA LEU A 84 14.94 25.05 -2.71
C LEU A 84 15.81 24.09 -3.50
N GLU A 85 16.71 24.64 -4.32
CA GLU A 85 17.92 23.93 -4.61
C GLU A 85 18.40 23.54 -3.21
N VAL A 86 18.02 22.34 -2.81
CA VAL A 86 18.55 21.69 -1.64
C VAL A 86 20.03 21.61 -1.98
N GLN A 87 20.77 22.63 -1.52
CA GLN A 87 22.21 22.47 -1.44
C GLN A 87 22.39 21.11 -0.77
N PRO A 88 23.24 20.22 -1.25
CA PRO A 88 23.36 18.89 -0.71
C PRO A 88 23.84 19.00 0.74
N THR A 89 22.91 19.29 1.65
CA THR A 89 23.02 18.81 3.01
C THR A 89 23.15 17.32 2.82
N GLN A 90 24.20 16.71 3.34
CA GLN A 90 24.54 15.30 3.22
C GLN A 90 23.24 14.50 3.10
N ALA A 91 22.97 13.98 1.91
CA ALA A 91 21.68 13.37 1.61
C ALA A 91 21.43 12.32 2.68
N LYS A 92 20.34 12.48 3.43
CA LYS A 92 19.98 11.50 4.46
C LYS A 92 19.95 10.13 3.82
N ARG A 93 20.53 9.16 4.49
CA ARG A 93 20.53 7.79 3.99
C ARG A 93 19.09 7.29 3.94
N LYS A 94 18.71 6.69 2.82
CA LYS A 94 17.34 6.28 2.58
C LYS A 94 17.10 4.86 3.06
N VAL A 95 16.11 4.70 3.94
CA VAL A 95 15.62 3.40 4.40
C VAL A 95 14.19 3.19 3.90
N THR A 96 13.98 2.15 3.10
CA THR A 96 12.64 1.80 2.62
C THR A 96 12.15 0.54 3.33
N LEU A 97 11.03 0.66 4.04
CA LEU A 97 10.33 -0.47 4.64
C LEU A 97 9.47 -1.12 3.56
N VAL A 98 9.68 -2.39 3.29
CA VAL A 98 9.00 -3.10 2.19
C VAL A 98 8.23 -4.29 2.74
N GLY A 99 6.92 -4.30 2.57
CA GLY A 99 6.10 -5.49 2.77
C GLY A 99 6.30 -6.46 1.60
N ILE A 100 6.65 -7.70 1.88
CA ILE A 100 6.88 -8.73 0.84
C ILE A 100 5.80 -9.81 0.83
N GLY A 101 4.61 -9.50 1.34
CA GLY A 101 3.49 -10.43 1.37
C GLY A 101 3.85 -11.72 2.13
N ILE A 102 3.60 -12.86 1.50
CA ILE A 102 3.94 -14.18 2.03
C ILE A 102 5.42 -14.54 1.92
N GLY A 103 6.23 -13.68 1.29
CA GLY A 103 7.67 -13.87 1.17
C GLY A 103 8.09 -14.74 -0.03
N THR A 104 7.32 -14.74 -1.10
CA THR A 104 7.70 -15.35 -2.38
C THR A 104 7.94 -14.27 -3.43
N PRO A 105 8.89 -14.47 -4.38
CA PRO A 105 9.14 -13.49 -5.44
C PRO A 105 7.89 -13.13 -6.26
N GLU A 106 7.02 -14.12 -6.51
CA GLU A 106 5.77 -13.96 -7.27
C GLU A 106 4.71 -13.13 -6.53
N GLY A 107 4.80 -13.08 -5.19
CA GLY A 107 3.90 -12.31 -4.32
C GLY A 107 4.36 -10.88 -4.05
N MET A 108 5.45 -10.42 -4.67
CA MET A 108 5.94 -9.05 -4.50
C MET A 108 5.33 -8.12 -5.53
N THR A 109 5.08 -6.87 -5.14
CA THR A 109 4.74 -5.82 -6.10
C THR A 109 5.94 -5.51 -7.00
N VAL A 110 5.68 -5.03 -8.22
CA VAL A 110 6.74 -4.61 -9.15
C VAL A 110 7.61 -3.52 -8.52
N GLU A 111 6.99 -2.61 -7.78
CA GLU A 111 7.69 -1.53 -7.09
C GLU A 111 8.61 -2.05 -5.98
N ALA A 112 8.13 -2.99 -5.16
CA ALA A 112 8.95 -3.65 -4.14
C ALA A 112 10.17 -4.36 -4.76
N ALA A 113 9.98 -5.10 -5.84
CA ALA A 113 11.05 -5.79 -6.55
C ALA A 113 12.11 -4.79 -7.09
N GLN A 114 11.67 -3.65 -7.65
CA GLN A 114 12.58 -2.61 -8.16
C GLN A 114 13.40 -1.94 -7.05
N VAL A 115 12.79 -1.71 -5.89
CA VAL A 115 13.48 -1.10 -4.75
C VAL A 115 14.49 -2.08 -4.14
N ILE A 116 14.14 -3.35 -4.01
CA ILE A 116 15.06 -4.42 -3.58
C ILE A 116 16.24 -4.53 -4.55
N GLU A 117 15.99 -4.46 -5.86
CA GLU A 117 17.05 -4.51 -6.88
C GLU A 117 18.06 -3.38 -6.75
N LYS A 118 17.63 -2.19 -6.38
CA LYS A 118 18.48 -1.00 -6.23
C LYS A 118 19.11 -0.86 -4.84
N ALA A 119 18.78 -1.71 -3.89
CA ALA A 119 19.28 -1.64 -2.53
C ALA A 119 20.78 -1.94 -2.44
N ASP A 120 21.47 -1.30 -1.50
CA ASP A 120 22.85 -1.56 -1.15
C ASP A 120 22.96 -2.58 0.00
N LEU A 121 21.89 -2.63 0.83
CA LEU A 121 21.76 -3.55 1.96
C LEU A 121 20.30 -4.01 2.10
N LEU A 122 20.10 -5.29 2.37
CA LEU A 122 18.80 -5.87 2.76
C LEU A 122 18.82 -6.22 4.25
N VAL A 123 17.81 -5.78 4.96
CA VAL A 123 17.62 -6.06 6.40
C VAL A 123 16.30 -6.80 6.61
N GLY A 124 16.24 -7.71 7.54
CA GLY A 124 14.99 -8.42 7.86
C GLY A 124 15.23 -9.69 8.65
N ALA A 125 14.15 -10.38 9.01
CA ALA A 125 14.28 -11.73 9.57
C ALA A 125 14.79 -12.71 8.51
N ASP A 126 15.47 -13.78 8.91
CA ASP A 126 16.10 -14.76 7.99
C ASP A 126 15.14 -15.26 6.91
N ARG A 127 13.90 -15.56 7.28
CA ARG A 127 12.88 -16.01 6.31
C ARG A 127 12.53 -14.96 5.27
N MET A 128 12.62 -13.65 5.61
CA MET A 128 12.35 -12.56 4.69
C MET A 128 13.54 -12.34 3.76
N LEU A 129 14.75 -12.44 4.30
CA LEU A 129 15.98 -12.37 3.52
C LEU A 129 16.09 -13.55 2.53
N ALA A 130 15.61 -14.73 2.90
CA ALA A 130 15.56 -15.89 2.01
C ALA A 130 14.72 -15.63 0.75
N ALA A 131 13.67 -14.82 0.82
CA ALA A 131 12.84 -14.45 -0.33
C ALA A 131 13.57 -13.56 -1.36
N ALA A 132 14.68 -12.94 -0.97
CA ALA A 132 15.51 -12.10 -1.83
C ALA A 132 16.94 -12.65 -2.01
N ALA A 133 17.16 -13.91 -1.69
CA ALA A 133 18.50 -14.53 -1.71
C ALA A 133 19.14 -14.60 -3.10
N ASP A 134 18.34 -14.62 -4.16
CA ASP A 134 18.78 -14.59 -5.56
C ASP A 134 19.45 -13.28 -5.98
N LYS A 135 19.28 -12.21 -5.19
CA LYS A 135 19.83 -10.88 -5.49
C LYS A 135 21.29 -10.70 -5.13
N HIS A 136 21.90 -11.66 -4.43
CA HIS A 136 23.32 -11.64 -4.03
C HIS A 136 23.78 -10.32 -3.37
N LYS A 137 22.92 -9.72 -2.56
CA LYS A 137 23.19 -8.45 -1.88
C LYS A 137 23.68 -8.67 -0.46
N PRO A 138 24.43 -7.71 0.12
CA PRO A 138 24.70 -7.70 1.55
C PRO A 138 23.39 -7.78 2.35
N THR A 139 23.38 -8.62 3.38
CA THR A 139 22.21 -8.83 4.23
C THR A 139 22.55 -8.66 5.70
N PHE A 140 21.60 -8.14 6.48
CA PHE A 140 21.68 -8.10 7.93
C PHE A 140 20.41 -8.70 8.53
N SER A 141 20.58 -9.81 9.26
CA SER A 141 19.45 -10.48 9.92
C SER A 141 19.11 -9.80 11.24
N ALA A 142 18.01 -9.04 11.23
CA ALA A 142 17.46 -8.40 12.42
C ALA A 142 15.99 -8.04 12.21
N TYR A 143 15.24 -7.95 13.32
CA TYR A 143 13.85 -7.47 13.35
C TYR A 143 13.61 -6.44 14.47
N GLU A 144 14.55 -6.27 15.38
CA GLU A 144 14.47 -5.32 16.48
C GLU A 144 14.84 -3.90 15.98
N PRO A 145 13.96 -2.88 16.16
CA PRO A 145 14.20 -1.53 15.63
C PRO A 145 15.54 -0.94 16.07
N ARG A 146 15.87 -1.01 17.36
CA ARG A 146 17.12 -0.47 17.90
C ARG A 146 18.35 -1.14 17.29
N LYS A 147 18.32 -2.49 17.20
CA LYS A 147 19.42 -3.26 16.63
C LYS A 147 19.67 -2.90 15.16
N ILE A 148 18.59 -2.67 14.42
CA ILE A 148 18.67 -2.21 13.03
C ILE A 148 19.30 -0.81 12.98
N GLY A 149 18.79 0.14 13.78
CA GLY A 149 19.33 1.49 13.85
C GLY A 149 20.81 1.52 14.21
N ASP A 150 21.21 0.81 15.27
CA ASP A 150 22.60 0.74 15.71
C ASP A 150 23.53 0.17 14.61
N TYR A 151 23.07 -0.87 13.92
CA TYR A 151 23.84 -1.45 12.80
C TYR A 151 23.99 -0.44 11.65
N LEU A 152 22.93 0.25 11.27
CA LEU A 152 23.00 1.24 10.19
C LEU A 152 23.89 2.44 10.52
N GLU A 153 23.95 2.88 11.77
CA GLU A 153 24.87 3.93 12.21
C GLU A 153 26.34 3.50 12.12
N LEU A 154 26.63 2.24 12.42
CA LEU A 154 27.98 1.66 12.33
C LEU A 154 28.41 1.38 10.89
N HIS A 155 27.50 1.36 9.94
CA HIS A 155 27.73 1.03 8.54
C HIS A 155 27.30 2.19 7.59
N PRO A 156 28.01 3.32 7.61
CA PRO A 156 27.67 4.49 6.80
C PRO A 156 27.85 4.28 5.29
N GLU A 157 28.51 3.23 4.87
CA GLU A 157 28.72 2.87 3.45
C GLU A 157 27.42 2.55 2.72
N TYR A 158 26.37 2.06 3.41
CA TYR A 158 25.09 1.77 2.79
C TYR A 158 24.21 3.02 2.73
N GLN A 159 23.80 3.39 1.53
CA GLN A 159 23.01 4.60 1.27
C GLN A 159 21.53 4.29 0.99
N ARG A 160 21.24 3.17 0.33
CA ARG A 160 19.90 2.69 -0.01
C ARG A 160 19.65 1.38 0.71
N ILE A 161 18.98 1.48 1.84
CA ILE A 161 18.71 0.34 2.71
C ILE A 161 17.26 -0.10 2.51
N VAL A 162 17.02 -1.39 2.40
CA VAL A 162 15.66 -1.96 2.35
C VAL A 162 15.46 -2.88 3.54
N VAL A 163 14.41 -2.63 4.30
CA VAL A 163 13.98 -3.50 5.39
C VAL A 163 12.78 -4.31 4.94
N LEU A 164 12.96 -5.64 4.87
CA LEU A 164 11.94 -6.59 4.43
C LEU A 164 11.05 -7.00 5.61
N LEU A 165 9.76 -6.77 5.48
CA LEU A 165 8.75 -7.09 6.48
C LEU A 165 7.72 -8.07 5.92
N SER A 166 7.17 -8.94 6.76
CA SER A 166 6.13 -9.88 6.35
C SER A 166 4.77 -9.20 6.21
N GLY A 167 4.00 -9.62 5.22
CA GLY A 167 2.64 -9.13 4.98
C GLY A 167 2.61 -7.70 4.45
N ASP A 168 1.52 -7.00 4.77
CA ASP A 168 1.34 -5.59 4.46
C ASP A 168 1.76 -4.72 5.64
N ILE A 169 2.60 -3.72 5.39
CA ILE A 169 3.12 -2.79 6.40
C ILE A 169 2.01 -1.97 7.05
N GLY A 170 0.91 -1.72 6.34
CA GLY A 170 -0.23 -0.95 6.83
C GLY A 170 -0.97 -1.61 8.01
N PHE A 171 -0.80 -2.91 8.21
CA PHE A 171 -1.50 -3.68 9.24
C PHE A 171 -0.65 -4.04 10.46
N TYR A 172 0.67 -3.86 10.44
CA TYR A 172 1.55 -4.36 11.50
C TYR A 172 2.23 -3.27 12.32
N SER A 173 2.09 -3.38 13.64
CA SER A 173 2.72 -2.49 14.63
C SER A 173 4.25 -2.48 14.59
N GLY A 174 4.89 -3.51 14.04
CA GLY A 174 6.35 -3.61 13.92
C GLY A 174 6.95 -2.57 12.97
N ALA A 175 6.32 -2.32 11.84
CA ALA A 175 6.75 -1.31 10.89
C ALA A 175 6.69 0.10 11.49
N LYS A 176 5.64 0.43 12.25
CA LYS A 176 5.49 1.72 12.89
C LYS A 176 6.63 2.02 13.88
N ARG A 177 6.95 1.06 14.76
CA ARG A 177 8.04 1.22 15.73
C ARG A 177 9.40 1.39 15.06
N LEU A 178 9.62 0.65 13.97
CA LEU A 178 10.87 0.77 13.21
C LEU A 178 10.94 2.11 12.48
N TYR A 179 9.84 2.57 11.91
CA TYR A 179 9.74 3.89 11.29
C TYR A 179 10.10 5.01 12.28
N GLU A 180 9.45 5.01 13.45
CA GLU A 180 9.68 5.99 14.52
C GLU A 180 11.15 5.97 15.03
N GLU A 181 11.75 4.79 15.19
CA GLU A 181 13.14 4.63 15.63
C GLU A 181 14.13 5.18 14.61
N LEU A 182 13.93 4.88 13.32
CA LEU A 182 14.83 5.33 12.25
C LEU A 182 14.68 6.83 11.95
N GLU A 183 13.46 7.36 12.02
CA GLU A 183 13.23 8.79 11.84
C GLU A 183 13.93 9.63 12.95
N GLN A 184 13.95 9.14 14.19
CA GLN A 184 14.68 9.78 15.30
C GLN A 184 16.19 9.76 15.12
N ARG A 185 16.73 8.86 14.28
CA ARG A 185 18.15 8.73 13.97
C ARG A 185 18.58 9.42 12.67
N ASP A 186 17.76 10.32 12.17
CA ASP A 186 18.04 11.16 10.99
C ASP A 186 18.14 10.38 9.65
N PHE A 187 17.43 9.25 9.54
CA PHE A 187 17.22 8.57 8.26
C PHE A 187 16.01 9.15 7.52
N GLU A 188 16.05 9.11 6.19
CA GLU A 188 14.86 9.31 5.36
C GLU A 188 14.15 7.96 5.23
N VAL A 189 12.94 7.85 5.80
CA VAL A 189 12.22 6.57 5.86
C VAL A 189 10.99 6.60 4.97
N ASP A 190 10.95 5.70 4.00
CA ASP A 190 9.79 5.43 3.15
C ASP A 190 9.18 4.07 3.47
N ALA A 191 7.92 3.87 3.09
CA ALA A 191 7.21 2.61 3.26
C ALA A 191 6.48 2.22 1.97
N LEU A 192 6.69 0.97 1.53
CA LEU A 192 5.99 0.36 0.40
C LEU A 192 5.15 -0.81 0.89
N CYS A 193 3.83 -0.70 0.67
CA CYS A 193 2.91 -1.76 1.03
C CYS A 193 3.18 -3.04 0.24
N GLY A 194 3.10 -4.19 0.91
CA GLY A 194 2.96 -5.50 0.28
C GLY A 194 1.51 -5.73 -0.17
N ILE A 195 1.30 -6.80 -0.88
CA ILE A 195 -0.05 -7.28 -1.24
C ILE A 195 -0.67 -7.99 -0.03
#